data_a560045b7f330826fe6a0257c8ccc8d4
#
_entry.id   a560045b7f330826fe6a0257c8ccc8d4
#
_cell.length_a   1.000
_cell.length_b   1.000
_cell.length_c   1.000
_cell.angle_alpha   90.00
_cell.angle_beta   90.00
_cell.angle_gamma   90.00
#
_symmetry.space_group_name_H-M   'P 1'
#
loop_
_entity.id
_entity.type
_entity.pdbx_description
1 polymer ?
#
loop_
_entity_poly.entity_id
_entity_poly.type
_entity_poly.pdbx_seq_one_letter_code
_entity_poly.pdbx_strand_id
1 'polypeptide(L)'
;MTNHELPKFDLPIDFVVTDEIPVALLQNYARFPCKIKACLFILCTRGEVRATVNLTHLTIRTGSFITLLPGSFIQVESISSDIHLYVVGFSSEFMARSNYLKLVVDDFHSILQHPALTLPPRITRLYEQAYRLLMRTAAIGRIENDREVLTPLLSLSLQTCLRLYHHYVPRWDGELTRDQEICREFVVLLLHHYAREHTVAFYASACGVTLPHFCSAIKRASGRTALSLINNFLIMNAKELLSTSRKPVKEIAFELGFVNPSHFNRFFREHTGMTPQTYRNS
;
A
#
# COMPACT_ATOMS: atom_id res chain seq x y z
N MET A 1 -7.61 -17.23 24.78
CA MET A 1 -6.73 -17.18 23.62
C MET A 1 -6.62 -15.72 23.22
N THR A 2 -5.53 -15.08 23.58
CA THR A 2 -5.26 -13.67 23.28
C THR A 2 -5.04 -13.52 21.77
N ASN A 3 -5.93 -12.77 21.14
CA ASN A 3 -5.85 -12.42 19.74
C ASN A 3 -4.60 -11.55 19.55
N HIS A 4 -3.46 -12.14 19.19
CA HIS A 4 -2.25 -11.40 18.83
C HIS A 4 -2.48 -10.75 17.46
N GLU A 5 -3.05 -9.55 17.46
CA GLU A 5 -3.01 -8.71 16.26
C GLU A 5 -1.55 -8.44 15.91
N LEU A 6 -1.17 -8.71 14.66
CA LEU A 6 0.16 -8.37 14.16
C LEU A 6 0.41 -6.87 14.33
N PRO A 7 1.62 -6.45 14.71
CA PRO A 7 1.95 -5.04 14.81
C PRO A 7 1.68 -4.34 13.47
N LYS A 8 1.11 -3.14 13.54
CA LYS A 8 0.74 -2.34 12.39
C LYS A 8 1.59 -1.08 12.38
N PHE A 9 2.19 -0.76 11.24
CA PHE A 9 2.96 0.48 11.05
C PHE A 9 2.17 1.44 10.18
N ASP A 10 2.00 2.65 10.66
CA ASP A 10 1.45 3.78 9.91
C ASP A 10 2.19 5.05 10.27
N LEU A 11 2.04 6.09 9.47
CA LEU A 11 2.60 7.41 9.75
C LEU A 11 1.62 8.22 10.58
N PRO A 12 2.11 8.98 11.57
CA PRO A 12 1.27 9.82 12.44
C PRO A 12 0.76 11.09 11.75
N ILE A 13 1.33 11.46 10.61
CA ILE A 13 1.01 12.62 9.78
C ILE A 13 0.86 12.20 8.33
N ASP A 14 0.21 12.99 7.50
CA ASP A 14 -0.12 12.65 6.11
C ASP A 14 1.11 12.37 5.25
N PHE A 15 2.23 13.05 5.54
CA PHE A 15 3.45 12.95 4.75
C PHE A 15 4.70 13.01 5.63
N VAL A 16 5.67 12.14 5.32
CA VAL A 16 7.01 12.15 5.94
C VAL A 16 8.07 12.03 4.84
N VAL A 17 9.09 12.85 4.93
CA VAL A 17 10.34 12.66 4.20
C VAL A 17 11.50 12.77 5.19
N THR A 18 12.36 11.74 5.24
CA THR A 18 13.45 11.67 6.22
C THR A 18 14.58 10.76 5.75
N ASP A 19 15.78 10.99 6.25
CA ASP A 19 16.90 10.06 6.22
C ASP A 19 17.32 9.61 7.64
N GLU A 20 16.63 10.12 8.65
CA GLU A 20 16.82 9.77 10.05
C GLU A 20 15.81 8.71 10.49
N ILE A 21 16.11 7.43 10.24
CA ILE A 21 15.29 6.32 10.75
C ILE A 21 16.01 5.74 11.95
N PRO A 22 15.43 5.81 13.16
CA PRO A 22 16.04 5.18 14.33
C PRO A 22 16.19 3.67 14.10
N VAL A 23 17.41 3.15 14.18
CA VAL A 23 17.68 1.70 14.05
C VAL A 23 16.83 0.89 15.06
N ALA A 24 16.60 1.46 16.25
CA ALA A 24 15.72 0.88 17.26
C ALA A 24 14.28 0.69 16.77
N LEU A 25 13.77 1.61 15.92
CA LEU A 25 12.45 1.47 15.32
C LEU A 25 12.40 0.26 14.38
N LEU A 26 13.42 0.11 13.54
CA LEU A 26 13.51 -1.04 12.62
C LEU A 26 13.68 -2.36 13.39
N GLN A 27 14.43 -2.36 14.49
CA GLN A 27 14.62 -3.52 15.36
C GLN A 27 13.34 -3.98 16.05
N ASN A 28 12.41 -3.07 16.34
CA ASN A 28 11.10 -3.44 16.90
C ASN A 28 10.29 -4.34 15.95
N TYR A 29 10.56 -4.27 14.65
CA TYR A 29 9.92 -5.11 13.62
C TYR A 29 10.73 -6.37 13.27
N ALA A 30 11.81 -6.66 14.00
CA ALA A 30 12.61 -7.88 13.80
C ALA A 30 11.94 -9.13 14.38
N ARG A 31 11.14 -8.98 15.44
CA ARG A 31 10.56 -10.13 16.16
C ARG A 31 9.30 -10.70 15.48
N PHE A 32 8.50 -9.85 14.84
CA PHE A 32 7.23 -10.25 14.23
C PHE A 32 7.01 -9.52 12.91
N PRO A 33 6.35 -10.17 11.93
CA PRO A 33 5.91 -9.47 10.72
C PRO A 33 5.04 -8.27 11.08
N CYS A 34 5.32 -7.12 10.48
CA CYS A 34 4.54 -5.91 10.63
C CYS A 34 3.70 -5.65 9.38
N LYS A 35 2.42 -5.31 9.56
CA LYS A 35 1.56 -4.89 8.46
C LYS A 35 1.74 -3.40 8.22
N ILE A 36 2.24 -3.04 7.04
CA ILE A 36 2.37 -1.65 6.60
C ILE A 36 1.01 -1.13 6.15
N LYS A 37 0.60 -0.01 6.71
CA LYS A 37 -0.60 0.73 6.30
C LYS A 37 -0.26 1.91 5.40
N ALA A 38 0.89 2.53 5.62
CA ALA A 38 1.42 3.62 4.82
C ALA A 38 1.86 3.16 3.42
N CYS A 39 1.99 4.11 2.49
CA CYS A 39 2.76 3.92 1.26
C CYS A 39 4.17 4.45 1.48
N LEU A 40 5.19 3.61 1.27
CA LEU A 40 6.59 3.99 1.52
C LEU A 40 7.42 3.76 0.26
N PHE A 41 8.26 4.76 -0.07
CA PHE A 41 9.31 4.71 -1.06
C PHE A 41 10.64 4.89 -0.35
N ILE A 42 11.48 3.86 -0.36
CA ILE A 42 12.70 3.80 0.44
C ILE A 42 13.89 3.61 -0.49
N LEU A 43 14.91 4.44 -0.34
CA LEU A 43 16.18 4.32 -1.05
C LEU A 43 17.28 3.97 -0.05
N CYS A 44 17.97 2.85 -0.26
CA CYS A 44 19.15 2.50 0.51
C CYS A 44 20.40 3.10 -0.16
N THR A 45 21.15 3.94 0.57
CA THR A 45 22.37 4.56 0.09
C THR A 45 23.63 4.03 0.74
N ARG A 46 23.51 3.35 1.89
CA ARG A 46 24.61 2.69 2.58
C ARG A 46 24.10 1.56 3.48
N GLY A 47 24.94 0.57 3.71
CA GLY A 47 24.64 -0.55 4.59
C GLY A 47 23.82 -1.66 3.95
N GLU A 48 23.39 -2.61 4.78
CA GLU A 48 22.59 -3.77 4.39
C GLU A 48 21.46 -4.02 5.37
N VAL A 49 20.27 -4.35 4.83
CA VAL A 49 19.13 -4.88 5.60
C VAL A 49 18.69 -6.18 4.96
N ARG A 50 18.54 -7.23 5.77
CA ARG A 50 17.84 -8.45 5.35
C ARG A 50 16.42 -8.38 5.90
N ALA A 51 15.45 -8.56 5.02
CA ALA A 51 14.05 -8.50 5.37
C ALA A 51 13.22 -9.44 4.50
N THR A 52 12.10 -9.89 5.05
CA THR A 52 11.07 -10.56 4.27
C THR A 52 9.94 -9.57 4.00
N VAL A 53 9.64 -9.33 2.72
CA VAL A 53 8.52 -8.49 2.30
C VAL A 53 7.53 -9.34 1.50
N ASN A 54 6.27 -9.41 1.94
CA ASN A 54 5.21 -10.19 1.30
C ASN A 54 5.60 -11.66 1.01
N LEU A 55 6.35 -12.30 1.90
CA LEU A 55 6.91 -13.66 1.79
C LEU A 55 8.15 -13.77 0.86
N THR A 56 8.66 -12.69 0.33
CA THR A 56 9.89 -12.67 -0.46
C THR A 56 11.05 -12.24 0.42
N HIS A 57 12.09 -13.08 0.53
CA HIS A 57 13.32 -12.73 1.22
C HIS A 57 14.14 -11.77 0.38
N LEU A 58 14.49 -10.64 0.95
CA LEU A 58 15.21 -9.55 0.28
C LEU A 58 16.49 -9.21 1.03
N THR A 59 17.54 -8.96 0.27
CA THR A 59 18.74 -8.29 0.78
C THR A 59 18.78 -6.89 0.17
N ILE A 60 18.47 -5.90 1.01
CA ILE A 60 18.45 -4.48 0.67
C ILE A 60 19.86 -3.94 0.86
N ARG A 61 20.47 -3.41 -0.18
CA ARG A 61 21.83 -2.86 -0.20
C ARG A 61 21.85 -1.48 -0.82
N THR A 62 23.02 -0.86 -0.82
CA THR A 62 23.24 0.39 -1.56
C THR A 62 22.72 0.28 -3.00
N GLY A 63 21.87 1.23 -3.39
CA GLY A 63 21.18 1.24 -4.68
C GLY A 63 19.84 0.50 -4.69
N SER A 64 19.43 -0.15 -3.60
CA SER A 64 18.09 -0.72 -3.51
C SER A 64 17.04 0.36 -3.32
N PHE A 65 16.01 0.34 -4.17
CA PHE A 65 14.80 1.14 -4.08
C PHE A 65 13.62 0.24 -3.73
N ILE A 66 12.99 0.47 -2.60
CA ILE A 66 11.94 -0.37 -2.04
C ILE A 66 10.62 0.37 -2.10
N THR A 67 9.57 -0.31 -2.56
CA THR A 67 8.19 0.18 -2.60
C THR A 67 7.32 -0.68 -1.70
N LEU A 68 6.78 -0.09 -0.65
CA LEU A 68 5.81 -0.75 0.22
C LEU A 68 4.46 -0.09 0.06
N LEU A 69 3.53 -0.79 -0.55
CA LEU A 69 2.14 -0.34 -0.68
C LEU A 69 1.33 -0.69 0.56
N PRO A 70 0.22 0.04 0.85
CA PRO A 70 -0.68 -0.28 1.95
C PRO A 70 -1.12 -1.74 1.94
N GLY A 71 -0.95 -2.39 3.09
CA GLY A 71 -1.25 -3.80 3.29
C GLY A 71 -0.08 -4.73 3.01
N SER A 72 1.11 -4.24 2.62
CA SER A 72 2.32 -5.05 2.58
C SER A 72 2.70 -5.53 3.99
N PHE A 73 3.36 -6.68 4.06
CA PHE A 73 3.95 -7.20 5.30
C PHE A 73 5.46 -7.11 5.20
N ILE A 74 6.10 -6.64 6.26
CA ILE A 74 7.55 -6.61 6.38
C ILE A 74 7.98 -7.25 7.69
N GLN A 75 9.03 -8.06 7.64
CA GLN A 75 9.78 -8.53 8.79
C GLN A 75 11.26 -8.26 8.55
N VAL A 76 11.88 -7.53 9.45
CA VAL A 76 13.32 -7.24 9.38
C VAL A 76 14.06 -8.37 10.08
N GLU A 77 15.07 -8.95 9.43
CA GLU A 77 15.86 -10.08 9.97
C GLU A 77 17.20 -9.61 10.54
N SER A 78 17.87 -8.72 9.83
CA SER A 78 19.13 -8.12 10.26
C SER A 78 19.36 -6.74 9.65
N ILE A 79 20.12 -5.90 10.35
CA ILE A 79 20.42 -4.52 9.95
C ILE A 79 21.89 -4.25 10.25
N SER A 80 22.64 -3.74 9.27
CA SER A 80 24.01 -3.25 9.48
C SER A 80 24.02 -1.95 10.29
N SER A 81 25.06 -1.75 11.08
CA SER A 81 25.20 -0.57 11.95
C SER A 81 25.37 0.74 11.18
N ASP A 82 25.81 0.67 9.92
CA ASP A 82 26.06 1.80 9.03
C ASP A 82 24.89 2.07 8.07
N ILE A 83 23.71 1.47 8.32
CA ILE A 83 22.56 1.64 7.44
C ILE A 83 22.17 3.10 7.28
N HIS A 84 21.93 3.50 6.03
CA HIS A 84 21.40 4.82 5.69
C HIS A 84 20.30 4.69 4.64
N LEU A 85 19.12 5.13 4.99
CA LEU A 85 17.89 5.01 4.19
C LEU A 85 17.26 6.38 4.05
N TYR A 86 16.93 6.77 2.83
CA TYR A 86 15.97 7.84 2.58
C TYR A 86 14.58 7.26 2.48
N VAL A 87 13.60 7.89 3.12
CA VAL A 87 12.20 7.47 3.10
C VAL A 87 11.31 8.62 2.70
N VAL A 88 10.45 8.39 1.74
CA VAL A 88 9.25 9.19 1.47
C VAL A 88 8.05 8.33 1.82
N GLY A 89 7.16 8.83 2.65
CA GLY A 89 6.00 8.10 3.11
C GLY A 89 4.72 8.93 3.10
N PHE A 90 3.61 8.25 2.81
CA PHE A 90 2.26 8.80 2.87
C PHE A 90 1.42 7.93 3.79
N SER A 91 0.68 8.54 4.72
CA SER A 91 -0.15 7.82 5.70
C SER A 91 -1.27 7.00 5.05
N SER A 92 -1.78 6.01 5.76
CA SER A 92 -2.95 5.25 5.29
C SER A 92 -4.17 6.14 5.13
N GLU A 93 -4.28 7.17 5.95
CA GLU A 93 -5.38 8.13 5.90
C GLU A 93 -5.31 8.99 4.64
N PHE A 94 -4.12 9.53 4.32
CA PHE A 94 -3.91 10.27 3.09
C PHE A 94 -4.11 9.38 1.85
N MET A 95 -3.56 8.17 1.86
CA MET A 95 -3.71 7.21 0.77
C MET A 95 -5.19 6.84 0.51
N ALA A 96 -5.97 6.64 1.57
CA ALA A 96 -7.40 6.34 1.46
C ALA A 96 -8.19 7.46 0.76
N ARG A 97 -7.73 8.71 0.90
CA ARG A 97 -8.36 9.90 0.29
C ARG A 97 -7.90 10.18 -1.14
N SER A 98 -6.76 9.63 -1.56
CA SER A 98 -6.06 10.05 -2.79
C SER A 98 -6.35 9.19 -4.01
N ASN A 99 -7.23 8.18 -3.91
CA ASN A 99 -7.64 7.26 -5.00
C ASN A 99 -6.44 6.72 -5.84
N TYR A 100 -5.28 6.53 -5.17
CA TYR A 100 -3.99 6.15 -5.78
C TYR A 100 -4.04 4.82 -6.54
N LEU A 101 -4.99 3.94 -6.20
CA LEU A 101 -5.09 2.61 -6.78
C LEU A 101 -5.29 2.64 -8.30
N LYS A 102 -5.98 3.68 -8.81
CA LYS A 102 -6.11 3.89 -10.26
C LYS A 102 -4.76 4.08 -10.96
N LEU A 103 -3.77 4.62 -10.24
CA LEU A 103 -2.43 4.89 -10.78
C LEU A 103 -1.55 3.63 -10.81
N VAL A 104 -1.78 2.68 -9.88
CA VAL A 104 -0.90 1.52 -9.70
C VAL A 104 -1.53 0.19 -10.12
N VAL A 105 -2.78 0.20 -10.58
CA VAL A 105 -3.55 -1.03 -10.84
C VAL A 105 -2.86 -1.97 -11.81
N ASP A 106 -2.29 -1.44 -12.89
CA ASP A 106 -1.64 -2.24 -13.93
C ASP A 106 -0.29 -2.82 -13.47
N ASP A 107 0.38 -2.14 -12.55
CA ASP A 107 1.71 -2.50 -12.05
C ASP A 107 1.69 -3.08 -10.64
N PHE A 108 0.50 -3.16 -10.02
CA PHE A 108 0.33 -3.61 -8.64
C PHE A 108 0.95 -4.99 -8.40
N HIS A 109 0.78 -5.89 -9.36
CA HIS A 109 1.37 -7.23 -9.32
C HIS A 109 2.91 -7.17 -9.34
N SER A 110 3.48 -6.38 -10.25
CA SER A 110 4.94 -6.20 -10.37
C SER A 110 5.55 -5.64 -9.08
N ILE A 111 4.89 -4.66 -8.45
CA ILE A 111 5.34 -4.10 -7.18
C ILE A 111 5.26 -5.12 -6.04
N LEU A 112 4.20 -5.93 -6.00
CA LEU A 112 4.05 -6.96 -4.96
C LEU A 112 5.07 -8.09 -5.09
N GLN A 113 5.41 -8.49 -6.32
CA GLN A 113 6.40 -9.56 -6.57
C GLN A 113 7.84 -9.07 -6.45
N HIS A 114 8.10 -7.82 -6.83
CA HIS A 114 9.42 -7.21 -6.82
C HIS A 114 9.42 -5.96 -5.94
N PRO A 115 9.19 -6.07 -4.62
CA PRO A 115 9.08 -4.90 -3.74
C PRO A 115 10.40 -4.11 -3.62
N ALA A 116 11.50 -4.65 -4.10
CA ALA A 116 12.80 -3.98 -4.16
C ALA A 116 13.40 -4.07 -5.57
N LEU A 117 13.86 -2.93 -6.07
CA LEU A 117 14.60 -2.79 -7.33
C LEU A 117 16.06 -2.44 -7.04
N THR A 118 16.99 -2.95 -7.84
CA THR A 118 18.40 -2.53 -7.78
C THR A 118 18.65 -1.46 -8.85
N LEU A 119 18.89 -0.24 -8.41
CA LEU A 119 19.14 0.91 -9.30
C LEU A 119 20.62 1.04 -9.65
N PRO A 120 20.96 1.41 -10.89
CA PRO A 120 22.31 1.79 -11.25
C PRO A 120 22.81 2.99 -10.42
N PRO A 121 24.12 3.12 -10.17
CA PRO A 121 24.68 4.18 -9.32
C PRO A 121 24.32 5.61 -9.77
N ARG A 122 24.13 5.82 -11.07
CA ARG A 122 23.70 7.12 -11.61
C ARG A 122 22.29 7.46 -11.19
N ILE A 123 21.39 6.49 -11.25
CA ILE A 123 19.97 6.68 -10.88
C ILE A 123 19.84 6.77 -9.37
N THR A 124 20.57 5.96 -8.61
CA THR A 124 20.63 6.04 -7.14
C THR A 124 20.98 7.45 -6.68
N ARG A 125 22.03 8.06 -7.26
CA ARG A 125 22.45 9.44 -6.94
C ARG A 125 21.39 10.48 -7.30
N LEU A 126 20.70 10.30 -8.44
CA LEU A 126 19.61 11.20 -8.84
C LEU A 126 18.46 11.17 -7.83
N TYR A 127 18.04 9.98 -7.41
CA TYR A 127 16.99 9.83 -6.40
C TYR A 127 17.43 10.37 -5.03
N GLU A 128 18.66 10.13 -4.62
CA GLU A 128 19.22 10.71 -3.40
C GLU A 128 19.15 12.25 -3.41
N GLN A 129 19.53 12.89 -4.52
CA GLN A 129 19.41 14.33 -4.68
C GLN A 129 17.94 14.80 -4.61
N ALA A 130 17.03 14.06 -5.24
CA ALA A 130 15.59 14.37 -5.20
C ALA A 130 15.04 14.28 -3.76
N TYR A 131 15.40 13.24 -3.00
CA TYR A 131 15.00 13.10 -1.59
C TYR A 131 15.54 14.24 -0.73
N ARG A 132 16.83 14.59 -0.90
CA ARG A 132 17.44 15.73 -0.18
C ARG A 132 16.77 17.07 -0.51
N LEU A 133 16.41 17.28 -1.79
CA LEU A 133 15.68 18.48 -2.20
C LEU A 133 14.29 18.50 -1.53
N LEU A 134 13.58 17.38 -1.56
CA LEU A 134 12.26 17.25 -0.95
C LEU A 134 12.29 17.50 0.57
N MET A 135 13.30 16.95 1.27
CA MET A 135 13.51 17.20 2.70
C MET A 135 13.70 18.69 3.00
N ARG A 136 14.53 19.38 2.20
CA ARG A 136 14.74 20.83 2.37
C ARG A 136 13.47 21.62 2.10
N THR A 137 12.71 21.26 1.08
CA THR A 137 11.43 21.91 0.74
C THR A 137 10.41 21.69 1.85
N ALA A 138 10.30 20.46 2.36
CA ALA A 138 9.39 20.12 3.45
C ALA A 138 9.72 20.93 4.73
N ALA A 139 10.99 21.09 5.05
CA ALA A 139 11.43 21.87 6.21
C ALA A 139 11.06 23.37 6.13
N ILE A 140 10.99 23.94 4.91
CA ILE A 140 10.64 25.36 4.72
C ILE A 140 9.13 25.56 4.76
N GLY A 141 8.38 24.70 4.11
CA GLY A 141 6.98 24.94 3.76
C GLY A 141 5.93 24.37 4.71
N ARG A 142 6.30 23.56 5.71
CA ARG A 142 5.33 22.80 6.56
C ARG A 142 4.26 22.08 5.74
N ILE A 143 4.69 21.38 4.69
CA ILE A 143 3.82 20.74 3.70
C ILE A 143 3.17 19.44 4.21
N GLU A 144 3.45 19.03 5.45
CA GLU A 144 3.10 17.69 5.97
C GLU A 144 1.60 17.38 5.95
N ASN A 145 0.76 18.43 5.92
CA ASN A 145 -0.70 18.31 5.88
C ASN A 145 -1.35 19.14 4.77
N ASP A 146 -0.56 19.69 3.84
CA ASP A 146 -1.05 20.47 2.71
C ASP A 146 -1.44 19.56 1.54
N ARG A 147 -2.74 19.30 1.40
CA ARG A 147 -3.27 18.41 0.36
C ARG A 147 -3.05 18.90 -1.06
N GLU A 148 -3.03 20.21 -1.28
CA GLU A 148 -2.81 20.78 -2.61
C GLU A 148 -1.39 20.47 -3.08
N VAL A 149 -0.43 20.36 -2.17
CA VAL A 149 0.95 19.97 -2.43
C VAL A 149 1.12 18.45 -2.41
N LEU A 150 0.54 17.76 -1.42
CA LEU A 150 0.75 16.33 -1.22
C LEU A 150 0.11 15.45 -2.31
N THR A 151 -1.03 15.83 -2.88
CA THR A 151 -1.69 15.03 -3.93
C THR A 151 -0.86 14.95 -5.21
N PRO A 152 -0.35 16.06 -5.79
CA PRO A 152 0.58 16.01 -6.91
C PRO A 152 1.89 15.28 -6.57
N LEU A 153 2.40 15.46 -5.34
CA LEU A 153 3.63 14.80 -4.89
C LEU A 153 3.48 13.28 -4.85
N LEU A 154 2.37 12.78 -4.30
CA LEU A 154 2.06 11.34 -4.35
C LEU A 154 1.97 10.84 -5.80
N SER A 155 1.25 11.56 -6.65
CA SER A 155 1.09 11.19 -8.07
C SER A 155 2.44 11.12 -8.76
N LEU A 156 3.32 12.11 -8.56
CA LEU A 156 4.67 12.12 -9.12
C LEU A 156 5.51 10.97 -8.56
N SER A 157 5.46 10.71 -7.25
CA SER A 157 6.20 9.63 -6.59
C SER A 157 5.78 8.26 -7.14
N LEU A 158 4.46 8.03 -7.32
CA LEU A 158 3.94 6.81 -7.90
C LEU A 158 4.34 6.68 -9.38
N GLN A 159 4.15 7.71 -10.19
CA GLN A 159 4.50 7.66 -11.62
C GLN A 159 6.00 7.42 -11.85
N THR A 160 6.87 8.06 -11.07
CA THR A 160 8.32 7.83 -11.17
C THR A 160 8.69 6.43 -10.70
N CYS A 161 8.05 5.93 -9.64
CA CYS A 161 8.17 4.55 -9.19
C CYS A 161 7.77 3.56 -10.30
N LEU A 162 6.59 3.73 -10.90
CA LEU A 162 6.13 2.86 -11.99
C LEU A 162 7.08 2.86 -13.19
N ARG A 163 7.66 4.01 -13.55
CA ARG A 163 8.67 4.09 -14.60
C ARG A 163 9.94 3.30 -14.26
N LEU A 164 10.35 3.26 -12.97
CA LEU A 164 11.44 2.37 -12.53
C LEU A 164 11.06 0.90 -12.73
N TYR A 165 9.84 0.52 -12.35
CA TYR A 165 9.36 -0.85 -12.56
C TYR A 165 9.34 -1.21 -14.04
N HIS A 166 8.81 -0.35 -14.91
CA HIS A 166 8.79 -0.58 -16.36
C HIS A 166 10.19 -0.69 -16.98
N HIS A 167 11.21 -0.11 -16.34
CA HIS A 167 12.57 -0.11 -16.87
C HIS A 167 13.45 -1.22 -16.29
N TYR A 168 13.31 -1.52 -14.99
CA TYR A 168 14.22 -2.42 -14.26
C TYR A 168 13.61 -3.78 -13.92
N VAL A 169 12.30 -3.89 -13.84
CA VAL A 169 11.68 -5.21 -13.84
C VAL A 169 11.61 -5.64 -15.30
N PRO A 170 12.24 -6.76 -15.68
CA PRO A 170 12.04 -7.29 -17.00
C PRO A 170 10.54 -7.31 -17.24
N ARG A 171 10.07 -6.58 -18.26
CA ARG A 171 8.74 -6.86 -18.76
C ARG A 171 8.80 -8.35 -19.03
N TRP A 172 7.94 -9.06 -18.33
CA TRP A 172 7.69 -10.44 -18.70
C TRP A 172 7.21 -10.36 -20.14
N ASP A 173 8.14 -10.52 -21.11
CA ASP A 173 7.82 -10.62 -22.54
C ASP A 173 7.08 -11.94 -22.82
N GLY A 174 6.86 -12.75 -21.79
CA GLY A 174 5.90 -13.84 -21.76
C GLY A 174 4.50 -13.27 -21.51
N GLU A 175 3.54 -13.83 -22.19
CA GLU A 175 2.12 -13.62 -21.88
C GLU A 175 1.90 -13.73 -20.37
N LEU A 176 1.09 -12.83 -19.81
CA LEU A 176 0.69 -12.92 -18.39
C LEU A 176 0.21 -14.37 -18.14
N THR A 177 0.64 -14.96 -17.05
CA THR A 177 0.06 -16.26 -16.69
C THR A 177 -1.44 -16.08 -16.52
N ARG A 178 -2.21 -17.11 -16.78
CA ARG A 178 -3.67 -17.05 -16.63
C ARG A 178 -4.10 -16.54 -15.25
N ASP A 179 -3.35 -16.87 -14.20
CA ASP A 179 -3.59 -16.35 -12.83
C ASP A 179 -3.37 -14.84 -12.74
N GLN A 180 -2.37 -14.32 -13.42
CA GLN A 180 -2.06 -12.88 -13.44
C GLN A 180 -3.10 -12.09 -14.25
N GLU A 181 -3.56 -12.65 -15.37
CA GLU A 181 -4.66 -12.08 -16.15
C GLU A 181 -5.94 -11.98 -15.30
N ILE A 182 -6.32 -13.07 -14.64
CA ILE A 182 -7.49 -13.12 -13.75
C ILE A 182 -7.33 -12.09 -12.63
N CYS A 183 -6.15 -11.96 -12.04
CA CYS A 183 -5.89 -11.00 -10.98
C CYS A 183 -6.01 -9.55 -11.47
N ARG A 184 -5.46 -9.25 -12.64
CA ARG A 184 -5.57 -7.92 -13.26
C ARG A 184 -7.03 -7.58 -13.58
N GLU A 185 -7.76 -8.49 -14.21
CA GLU A 185 -9.17 -8.33 -14.53
C GLU A 185 -10.00 -8.12 -13.26
N PHE A 186 -9.75 -8.91 -12.23
CA PHE A 186 -10.39 -8.76 -10.92
C PHE A 186 -10.15 -7.37 -10.32
N VAL A 187 -8.92 -6.85 -10.33
CA VAL A 187 -8.63 -5.53 -9.76
C VAL A 187 -9.36 -4.42 -10.55
N VAL A 188 -9.40 -4.51 -11.87
CA VAL A 188 -10.18 -3.59 -12.72
C VAL A 188 -11.67 -3.65 -12.37
N LEU A 189 -12.26 -4.85 -12.30
CA LEU A 189 -13.66 -5.04 -11.91
C LEU A 189 -13.93 -4.52 -10.49
N LEU A 190 -13.01 -4.76 -9.56
CA LEU A 190 -13.11 -4.31 -8.18
C LEU A 190 -13.19 -2.77 -8.12
N LEU A 191 -12.35 -2.05 -8.87
CA LEU A 191 -12.38 -0.59 -8.96
C LEU A 191 -13.74 -0.05 -9.42
N HIS A 192 -14.41 -0.76 -10.33
CA HIS A 192 -15.69 -0.33 -10.89
C HIS A 192 -16.91 -0.77 -10.06
N HIS A 193 -16.80 -1.86 -9.33
CA HIS A 193 -17.96 -2.52 -8.70
C HIS A 193 -17.92 -2.61 -7.18
N TYR A 194 -16.81 -2.28 -6.50
CA TYR A 194 -16.64 -2.44 -5.05
C TYR A 194 -17.78 -1.84 -4.22
N ALA A 195 -18.36 -0.72 -4.69
CA ALA A 195 -19.44 -0.03 -3.98
C ALA A 195 -20.80 -0.73 -4.09
N ARG A 196 -20.94 -1.77 -4.93
CA ARG A 196 -22.21 -2.48 -5.13
C ARG A 196 -22.06 -3.98 -4.90
N GLU A 197 -20.87 -4.52 -5.17
CA GLU A 197 -20.63 -5.96 -5.21
C GLU A 197 -19.52 -6.32 -4.22
N HIS A 198 -19.91 -7.02 -3.15
CA HIS A 198 -19.03 -7.40 -2.05
C HIS A 198 -18.67 -8.89 -2.05
N THR A 199 -19.28 -9.69 -2.94
CA THR A 199 -19.11 -11.13 -2.95
C THR A 199 -18.00 -11.57 -3.89
N VAL A 200 -17.16 -12.50 -3.45
CA VAL A 200 -16.12 -13.10 -4.28
C VAL A 200 -16.74 -13.82 -5.51
N ALA A 201 -17.94 -14.39 -5.34
CA ALA A 201 -18.63 -15.09 -6.41
C ALA A 201 -18.99 -14.20 -7.60
N PHE A 202 -19.39 -12.94 -7.36
CA PHE A 202 -19.62 -11.98 -8.43
C PHE A 202 -18.38 -11.79 -9.30
N TYR A 203 -17.23 -11.53 -8.67
CA TYR A 203 -15.97 -11.30 -9.40
C TYR A 203 -15.48 -12.55 -10.13
N ALA A 204 -15.63 -13.74 -9.53
CA ALA A 204 -15.30 -14.99 -10.19
C ALA A 204 -16.13 -15.18 -11.47
N SER A 205 -17.44 -14.94 -11.39
CA SER A 205 -18.36 -15.00 -12.52
C SER A 205 -18.03 -13.97 -13.59
N ALA A 206 -17.73 -12.73 -13.19
CA ALA A 206 -17.36 -11.64 -14.10
C ALA A 206 -16.04 -11.91 -14.84
N CYS A 207 -15.06 -12.58 -14.18
CA CYS A 207 -13.82 -13.06 -14.82
C CYS A 207 -14.02 -14.38 -15.63
N GLY A 208 -15.23 -14.92 -15.74
CA GLY A 208 -15.52 -16.13 -16.51
C GLY A 208 -14.87 -17.41 -15.98
N VAL A 209 -14.60 -17.48 -14.66
CA VAL A 209 -13.95 -18.64 -14.03
C VAL A 209 -14.73 -19.17 -12.84
N THR A 210 -14.49 -20.43 -12.47
CA THR A 210 -15.10 -21.01 -11.27
C THR A 210 -14.58 -20.36 -10.00
N LEU A 211 -15.40 -20.28 -8.96
CA LEU A 211 -15.02 -19.66 -7.68
C LEU A 211 -13.75 -20.26 -7.04
N PRO A 212 -13.55 -21.60 -7.01
CA PRO A 212 -12.30 -22.18 -6.51
C PRO A 212 -11.07 -21.79 -7.33
N HIS A 213 -11.20 -21.80 -8.66
CA HIS A 213 -10.12 -21.39 -9.57
C HIS A 213 -9.78 -19.92 -9.34
N PHE A 214 -10.78 -19.04 -9.31
CA PHE A 214 -10.62 -17.61 -9.03
C PHE A 214 -9.88 -17.36 -7.71
N CYS A 215 -10.35 -17.95 -6.59
CA CYS A 215 -9.70 -17.79 -5.29
C CYS A 215 -8.24 -18.23 -5.30
N SER A 216 -7.94 -19.35 -5.95
CA SER A 216 -6.58 -19.88 -6.06
C SER A 216 -5.69 -18.99 -6.94
N ALA A 217 -6.21 -18.53 -8.09
CA ALA A 217 -5.51 -17.63 -9.00
C ALA A 217 -5.16 -16.30 -8.32
N ILE A 218 -6.14 -15.66 -7.67
CA ILE A 218 -5.91 -14.40 -6.93
C ILE A 218 -4.87 -14.60 -5.83
N LYS A 219 -4.94 -15.68 -5.06
CA LYS A 219 -3.99 -15.94 -3.98
C LYS A 219 -2.57 -16.19 -4.50
N ARG A 220 -2.42 -16.96 -5.61
CA ARG A 220 -1.11 -17.18 -6.23
C ARG A 220 -0.53 -15.91 -6.84
N ALA A 221 -1.36 -15.14 -7.54
CA ALA A 221 -0.92 -13.92 -8.22
C ALA A 221 -0.63 -12.76 -7.24
N SER A 222 -1.45 -12.54 -6.20
CA SER A 222 -1.37 -11.37 -5.32
C SER A 222 -0.81 -11.66 -3.92
N GLY A 223 -0.63 -12.92 -3.55
CA GLY A 223 -0.32 -13.34 -2.18
C GLY A 223 -1.48 -13.13 -1.18
N ARG A 224 -2.64 -12.65 -1.62
CA ARG A 224 -3.81 -12.29 -0.80
C ARG A 224 -5.06 -13.01 -1.26
N THR A 225 -6.03 -13.15 -0.36
CA THR A 225 -7.35 -13.65 -0.74
C THR A 225 -8.16 -12.55 -1.43
N ALA A 226 -9.00 -12.92 -2.39
CA ALA A 226 -9.91 -11.99 -3.07
C ALA A 226 -10.79 -11.24 -2.09
N LEU A 227 -11.34 -11.91 -1.07
CA LEU A 227 -12.14 -11.28 -0.02
C LEU A 227 -11.34 -10.22 0.75
N SER A 228 -10.07 -10.48 1.07
CA SER A 228 -9.21 -9.49 1.74
C SER A 228 -9.00 -8.24 0.88
N LEU A 229 -8.86 -8.40 -0.44
CA LEU A 229 -8.74 -7.28 -1.36
C LEU A 229 -10.04 -6.47 -1.44
N ILE A 230 -11.19 -7.12 -1.58
CA ILE A 230 -12.51 -6.47 -1.57
C ILE A 230 -12.70 -5.66 -0.27
N ASN A 231 -12.48 -6.28 0.88
CA ASN A 231 -12.62 -5.62 2.18
C ASN A 231 -11.69 -4.42 2.34
N ASN A 232 -10.44 -4.52 1.87
CA ASN A 232 -9.51 -3.41 1.90
C ASN A 232 -10.00 -2.21 1.07
N PHE A 233 -10.54 -2.47 -0.13
CA PHE A 233 -11.13 -1.42 -0.96
C PHE A 233 -12.32 -0.74 -0.30
N LEU A 234 -13.24 -1.53 0.25
CA LEU A 234 -14.41 -1.00 0.96
C LEU A 234 -14.00 -0.12 2.16
N ILE A 235 -13.05 -0.59 2.97
CA ILE A 235 -12.57 0.16 4.14
C ILE A 235 -11.87 1.46 3.73
N MET A 236 -11.05 1.43 2.67
CA MET A 236 -10.38 2.64 2.18
C MET A 236 -11.40 3.70 1.75
N ASN A 237 -12.39 3.30 0.95
CA ASN A 237 -13.43 4.21 0.49
C ASN A 237 -14.35 4.68 1.63
N ALA A 238 -14.68 3.79 2.58
CA ALA A 238 -15.42 4.18 3.78
C ALA A 238 -14.69 5.28 4.57
N LYS A 239 -13.38 5.13 4.77
CA LYS A 239 -12.55 6.12 5.45
C LYS A 239 -12.48 7.45 4.69
N GLU A 240 -12.34 7.39 3.37
CA GLU A 240 -12.38 8.57 2.51
C GLU A 240 -13.70 9.34 2.70
N LEU A 241 -14.83 8.67 2.51
CA LEU A 241 -16.16 9.28 2.63
C LEU A 241 -16.44 9.83 4.03
N LEU A 242 -16.02 9.12 5.09
CA LEU A 242 -16.16 9.58 6.46
C LEU A 242 -15.34 10.83 6.76
N SER A 243 -14.16 10.97 6.18
CA SER A 243 -13.25 12.09 6.42
C SER A 243 -13.50 13.31 5.53
N THR A 244 -13.97 13.08 4.28
CA THR A 244 -14.10 14.16 3.28
C THR A 244 -15.53 14.68 3.12
N SER A 245 -16.53 13.89 3.50
CA SER A 245 -17.94 14.26 3.32
C SER A 245 -18.64 14.54 4.66
N ARG A 246 -19.66 15.41 4.60
CA ARG A 246 -20.58 15.64 5.73
C ARG A 246 -21.79 14.70 5.70
N LYS A 247 -21.81 13.71 4.78
CA LYS A 247 -22.92 12.76 4.67
C LYS A 247 -23.11 11.98 5.96
N PRO A 248 -24.35 11.75 6.41
CA PRO A 248 -24.62 10.85 7.52
C PRO A 248 -23.98 9.46 7.30
N VAL A 249 -23.52 8.82 8.38
CA VAL A 249 -22.93 7.46 8.32
C VAL A 249 -23.85 6.46 7.61
N LYS A 250 -25.17 6.62 7.79
CA LYS A 250 -26.18 5.79 7.13
C LYS A 250 -26.15 5.93 5.60
N GLU A 251 -25.99 7.14 5.09
CA GLU A 251 -25.90 7.39 3.64
C GLU A 251 -24.63 6.81 3.06
N ILE A 252 -23.50 6.96 3.77
CA ILE A 252 -22.23 6.34 3.38
C ILE A 252 -22.34 4.81 3.32
N ALA A 253 -23.04 4.20 4.29
CA ALA A 253 -23.28 2.76 4.26
C ALA A 253 -24.03 2.33 2.98
N PHE A 254 -25.08 3.07 2.61
CA PHE A 254 -25.83 2.77 1.39
C PHE A 254 -25.03 3.05 0.11
N GLU A 255 -24.24 4.13 0.08
CA GLU A 255 -23.35 4.45 -1.06
C GLU A 255 -22.31 3.36 -1.29
N LEU A 256 -21.85 2.74 -0.21
CA LEU A 256 -20.94 1.59 -0.25
C LEU A 256 -21.64 0.24 -0.40
N GLY A 257 -22.93 0.21 -0.76
CA GLY A 257 -23.67 -1.02 -1.09
C GLY A 257 -24.13 -1.84 0.11
N PHE A 258 -24.03 -1.33 1.33
CA PHE A 258 -24.55 -2.03 2.50
C PHE A 258 -26.08 -1.84 2.60
N VAL A 259 -26.83 -2.93 2.53
CA VAL A 259 -28.29 -2.90 2.66
C VAL A 259 -28.72 -2.42 4.07
N ASN A 260 -27.88 -2.70 5.08
CA ASN A 260 -28.16 -2.34 6.48
C ASN A 260 -26.98 -1.58 7.09
N PRO A 261 -27.19 -0.34 7.56
CA PRO A 261 -26.14 0.44 8.23
C PRO A 261 -25.52 -0.25 9.46
N SER A 262 -26.27 -1.13 10.15
CA SER A 262 -25.72 -1.91 11.26
C SER A 262 -24.67 -2.92 10.79
N HIS A 263 -24.82 -3.50 9.60
CA HIS A 263 -23.80 -4.35 8.99
C HIS A 263 -22.57 -3.55 8.63
N PHE A 264 -22.73 -2.35 8.07
CA PHE A 264 -21.60 -1.45 7.80
C PHE A 264 -20.85 -1.08 9.09
N ASN A 265 -21.56 -0.71 10.15
CA ASN A 265 -20.95 -0.36 11.44
C ASN A 265 -20.11 -1.52 12.00
N ARG A 266 -20.66 -2.74 11.97
CA ARG A 266 -19.95 -3.95 12.41
C ARG A 266 -18.73 -4.21 11.52
N PHE A 267 -18.91 -4.24 10.20
CA PHE A 267 -17.84 -4.44 9.23
C PHE A 267 -16.70 -3.43 9.42
N PHE A 268 -17.03 -2.14 9.52
CA PHE A 268 -16.04 -1.09 9.71
C PHE A 268 -15.29 -1.26 11.03
N ARG A 269 -15.99 -1.55 12.12
CA ARG A 269 -15.39 -1.80 13.44
C ARG A 269 -14.48 -3.02 13.45
N GLU A 270 -14.87 -4.11 12.83
CA GLU A 270 -14.07 -5.34 12.72
C GLU A 270 -12.74 -5.08 12.00
N HIS A 271 -12.74 -4.20 11.00
CA HIS A 271 -11.55 -3.92 10.19
C HIS A 271 -10.70 -2.75 10.68
N THR A 272 -11.27 -1.82 11.45
CA THR A 272 -10.59 -0.59 11.90
C THR A 272 -10.40 -0.50 13.40
N GLY A 273 -11.08 -1.30 14.19
CA GLY A 273 -11.09 -1.27 15.64
C GLY A 273 -12.04 -0.22 16.25
N MET A 274 -12.65 0.66 15.44
CA MET A 274 -13.53 1.72 15.92
C MET A 274 -14.80 1.85 15.07
N THR A 275 -15.83 2.52 15.61
CA THR A 275 -17.04 2.76 14.82
C THR A 275 -16.82 3.83 13.74
N PRO A 276 -17.62 3.86 12.65
CA PRO A 276 -17.54 4.92 11.65
C PRO A 276 -17.72 6.32 12.24
N GLN A 277 -18.59 6.48 13.22
CA GLN A 277 -18.84 7.77 13.88
C GLN A 277 -17.62 8.20 14.72
N THR A 278 -17.01 7.28 15.46
CA THR A 278 -15.77 7.56 16.22
C THR A 278 -14.65 7.96 15.28
N TYR A 279 -14.51 7.24 14.15
CA TYR A 279 -13.50 7.55 13.13
C TYR A 279 -13.68 8.93 12.51
N ARG A 280 -14.92 9.36 12.26
CA ARG A 280 -15.22 10.70 11.73
C ARG A 280 -14.81 11.83 12.67
N ASN A 281 -14.93 11.57 13.97
CA ASN A 281 -14.68 12.59 15.01
C ASN A 281 -13.24 12.59 15.52
N SER A 282 -12.40 11.65 15.05
CA SER A 282 -10.96 11.57 15.37
C SER A 282 -10.12 12.39 14.39
#